data_af80f92b25081a4fd67348c41aad779e
#
_entry.id   af80f92b25081a4fd67348c41aad779e
#
_cell.length_a   1.000
_cell.length_b   1.000
_cell.length_c   1.000
_cell.angle_alpha   90.00
_cell.angle_beta   90.00
_cell.angle_gamma   90.00
#
_symmetry.space_group_name_H-M   'P 1'
#
loop_
_entity.id
_entity.type
_entity.pdbx_description
1 polymer ?
#
loop_
_entity_poly.entity_id
_entity_poly.type
_entity_poly.pdbx_seq_one_letter_code
_entity_poly.pdbx_strand_id
1 'polypeptide(L)'
;VIEDQGKMLSAILIGNNIVNISASSLATILTTRWLAGTGLAAVAAGISTGVLTLIVLVFGEITPKTCATINAEKIALANAKCIYTWMVIATPLIFIMNKLSLGILFLIRVDPNAKSDSYTEEDIRTIVDVSHEDGVIEPEERDMINNVFDFGDATAKDIMVPKVDMSFMNVNYTYQEVIDLYSENKYTRYPVYEDSTDNVIGMINVKDLLIYDDKEHFNARNVLRSVLFTHEHKKTSDLLFEMRKSSTNMAIVLDEYGVTAGMVTIEDLLEEIEIGRASCRER
;
A
#
# COMPACT_ATOMS: atom_id res chain seq x y z
N VAL A 1 -17.63 13.46 -18.38
CA VAL A 1 -18.51 12.78 -17.41
C VAL A 1 -17.65 12.19 -16.30
N ILE A 2 -16.55 11.54 -16.61
CA ILE A 2 -15.64 10.92 -15.62
C ILE A 2 -14.81 11.96 -14.86
N GLU A 3 -14.47 13.08 -15.49
CA GLU A 3 -13.67 14.16 -14.89
C GLU A 3 -14.36 14.86 -13.69
N ASP A 4 -15.68 14.83 -13.63
CA ASP A 4 -16.45 15.45 -12.55
C ASP A 4 -17.50 14.47 -12.00
N GLN A 5 -17.01 13.46 -11.28
CA GLN A 5 -17.85 12.41 -10.68
C GLN A 5 -18.87 12.97 -9.69
N GLY A 6 -18.47 13.97 -8.89
CA GLY A 6 -19.36 14.60 -7.90
C GLY A 6 -20.56 15.28 -8.55
N LYS A 7 -20.32 15.99 -9.67
CA LYS A 7 -21.38 16.63 -10.45
C LYS A 7 -22.29 15.62 -11.12
N MET A 8 -21.71 14.54 -11.66
CA MET A 8 -22.46 13.46 -12.29
C MET A 8 -23.38 12.77 -11.27
N LEU A 9 -22.86 12.38 -10.11
CA LEU A 9 -23.65 11.74 -9.04
C LEU A 9 -24.76 12.65 -8.56
N SER A 10 -24.48 13.94 -8.34
CA SER A 10 -25.48 14.95 -7.94
C SER A 10 -26.59 15.07 -8.99
N ALA A 11 -26.24 15.09 -10.28
CA ALA A 11 -27.22 15.17 -11.37
C ALA A 11 -28.15 13.95 -11.40
N ILE A 12 -27.58 12.75 -11.27
CA ILE A 12 -28.34 11.49 -11.25
C ILE A 12 -29.25 11.44 -10.02
N LEU A 13 -28.74 11.80 -8.85
CA LEU A 13 -29.51 11.80 -7.59
C LEU A 13 -30.70 12.78 -7.66
N ILE A 14 -30.48 13.99 -8.15
CA ILE A 14 -31.53 15.00 -8.33
C ILE A 14 -32.57 14.50 -9.34
N GLY A 15 -32.14 13.96 -10.47
CA GLY A 15 -33.03 13.42 -11.49
C GLY A 15 -33.92 12.30 -10.96
N ASN A 16 -33.33 11.34 -10.28
CA ASN A 16 -34.05 10.21 -9.68
C ASN A 16 -35.12 10.70 -8.67
N ASN A 17 -34.76 11.63 -7.79
CA ASN A 17 -35.69 12.18 -6.80
C ASN A 17 -36.83 12.95 -7.45
N ILE A 18 -36.56 13.78 -8.46
CA ILE A 18 -37.61 14.52 -9.19
C ILE A 18 -38.61 13.56 -9.81
N VAL A 19 -38.12 12.50 -10.50
CA VAL A 19 -38.99 11.52 -11.15
C VAL A 19 -39.83 10.76 -10.13
N ASN A 20 -39.22 10.27 -9.05
CA ASN A 20 -39.90 9.49 -8.02
C ASN A 20 -41.01 10.30 -7.32
N ILE A 21 -40.70 11.55 -6.92
CA ILE A 21 -41.67 12.43 -6.28
C ILE A 21 -42.82 12.80 -7.26
N SER A 22 -42.48 13.08 -8.51
CA SER A 22 -43.48 13.39 -9.54
C SER A 22 -44.41 12.21 -9.82
N ALA A 23 -43.86 11.02 -9.95
CA ALA A 23 -44.60 9.80 -10.18
C ALA A 23 -45.58 9.52 -9.01
N SER A 24 -45.07 9.60 -7.77
CA SER A 24 -45.87 9.41 -6.56
C SER A 24 -47.01 10.43 -6.44
N SER A 25 -46.72 11.72 -6.72
CA SER A 25 -47.71 12.78 -6.69
C SER A 25 -48.80 12.57 -7.74
N LEU A 26 -48.44 12.23 -8.95
CA LEU A 26 -49.39 11.95 -10.04
C LEU A 26 -50.27 10.74 -9.71
N ALA A 27 -49.70 9.66 -9.19
CA ALA A 27 -50.45 8.47 -8.78
C ALA A 27 -51.46 8.82 -7.68
N THR A 28 -51.07 9.63 -6.67
CA THR A 28 -51.95 10.06 -5.61
C THR A 28 -53.11 10.92 -6.14
N ILE A 29 -52.80 11.87 -7.06
CA ILE A 29 -53.85 12.73 -7.66
C ILE A 29 -54.81 11.88 -8.51
N LEU A 30 -54.33 10.95 -9.30
CA LEU A 30 -55.18 10.09 -10.09
C LEU A 30 -56.09 9.22 -9.24
N THR A 31 -55.54 8.58 -8.20
CA THR A 31 -56.30 7.73 -7.29
C THR A 31 -57.37 8.50 -6.52
N THR A 32 -57.06 9.68 -6.00
CA THR A 32 -58.04 10.52 -5.32
C THR A 32 -59.14 11.01 -6.23
N ARG A 33 -58.84 11.34 -7.48
CA ARG A 33 -59.86 11.72 -8.51
C ARG A 33 -60.80 10.56 -8.85
N TRP A 34 -60.27 9.34 -9.04
CA TRP A 34 -61.02 8.14 -9.44
C TRP A 34 -61.97 7.69 -8.33
N LEU A 35 -61.61 7.85 -7.06
CA LEU A 35 -62.41 7.46 -5.91
C LEU A 35 -63.12 8.64 -5.23
N ALA A 36 -63.13 9.79 -5.85
CA ALA A 36 -63.86 10.95 -5.38
C ALA A 36 -65.35 10.64 -5.30
N GLY A 37 -65.90 10.68 -4.09
CA GLY A 37 -67.32 10.35 -3.81
C GLY A 37 -67.55 9.00 -3.11
N THR A 38 -66.56 8.12 -2.98
CA THR A 38 -66.75 6.80 -2.34
C THR A 38 -66.46 6.78 -0.83
N GLY A 39 -66.07 7.91 -0.22
CA GLY A 39 -65.63 7.97 1.21
C GLY A 39 -64.33 7.24 1.52
N LEU A 40 -63.78 6.50 0.57
CA LEU A 40 -62.56 5.67 0.69
C LEU A 40 -61.32 6.32 0.05
N ALA A 41 -61.47 7.56 -0.45
CA ALA A 41 -60.40 8.26 -1.22
C ALA A 41 -59.07 8.38 -0.47
N ALA A 42 -59.10 8.65 0.85
CA ALA A 42 -57.88 8.78 1.66
C ALA A 42 -57.17 7.44 1.87
N VAL A 43 -57.93 6.37 2.12
CA VAL A 43 -57.38 5.02 2.33
C VAL A 43 -56.80 4.48 1.02
N ALA A 44 -57.50 4.69 -0.08
CA ALA A 44 -57.07 4.29 -1.42
C ALA A 44 -55.81 5.03 -1.90
N ALA A 45 -55.69 6.32 -1.56
CA ALA A 45 -54.46 7.10 -1.82
C ALA A 45 -53.26 6.51 -1.05
N GLY A 46 -53.44 6.14 0.21
CA GLY A 46 -52.38 5.47 0.99
C GLY A 46 -51.94 4.13 0.41
N ILE A 47 -52.91 3.27 0.04
CA ILE A 47 -52.65 1.96 -0.55
C ILE A 47 -51.95 2.13 -1.94
N SER A 48 -52.44 3.05 -2.79
CA SER A 48 -51.86 3.25 -4.09
C SER A 48 -50.42 3.79 -4.02
N THR A 49 -50.13 4.67 -3.07
CA THR A 49 -48.78 5.18 -2.81
C THR A 49 -47.86 4.03 -2.34
N GLY A 50 -48.33 3.18 -1.43
CA GLY A 50 -47.56 1.99 -0.97
C GLY A 50 -47.26 1.02 -2.10
N VAL A 51 -48.25 0.66 -2.91
CA VAL A 51 -48.05 -0.22 -4.08
C VAL A 51 -47.12 0.40 -5.10
N LEU A 52 -47.30 1.68 -5.43
CA LEU A 52 -46.41 2.39 -6.35
C LEU A 52 -44.96 2.42 -5.83
N THR A 53 -44.77 2.69 -4.54
CA THR A 53 -43.45 2.68 -3.91
C THR A 53 -42.77 1.32 -4.08
N LEU A 54 -43.47 0.22 -3.86
CA LEU A 54 -42.92 -1.12 -4.09
C LEU A 54 -42.55 -1.35 -5.56
N ILE A 55 -43.41 -0.95 -6.48
CA ILE A 55 -43.13 -1.07 -7.92
C ILE A 55 -41.89 -0.26 -8.30
N VAL A 56 -41.81 0.99 -7.86
CA VAL A 56 -40.66 1.88 -8.12
C VAL A 56 -39.38 1.33 -7.51
N LEU A 57 -39.44 0.83 -6.25
CA LEU A 57 -38.27 0.23 -5.62
C LEU A 57 -37.75 -0.98 -6.39
N VAL A 58 -38.61 -1.92 -6.74
CA VAL A 58 -38.21 -3.15 -7.41
C VAL A 58 -37.76 -2.89 -8.87
N PHE A 59 -38.63 -2.26 -9.66
CA PHE A 59 -38.39 -2.11 -11.11
C PHE A 59 -37.65 -0.82 -11.49
N GLY A 60 -37.78 0.23 -10.71
CA GLY A 60 -37.15 1.53 -10.98
C GLY A 60 -35.80 1.74 -10.26
N GLU A 61 -35.55 1.02 -9.17
CA GLU A 61 -34.33 1.26 -8.39
C GLU A 61 -33.47 0.02 -8.20
N ILE A 62 -33.93 -1.04 -7.58
CA ILE A 62 -33.11 -2.22 -7.22
C ILE A 62 -32.66 -2.97 -8.46
N THR A 63 -33.61 -3.39 -9.33
CA THR A 63 -33.29 -4.18 -10.51
C THR A 63 -32.38 -3.46 -11.52
N PRO A 64 -32.60 -2.18 -11.86
CA PRO A 64 -31.70 -1.45 -12.75
C PRO A 64 -30.31 -1.26 -12.17
N LYS A 65 -30.19 -0.99 -10.85
CA LYS A 65 -28.89 -0.87 -10.16
C LYS A 65 -28.10 -2.16 -10.22
N THR A 66 -28.75 -3.28 -9.87
CA THR A 66 -28.12 -4.62 -9.93
C THR A 66 -27.68 -4.96 -11.35
N CYS A 67 -28.53 -4.70 -12.35
CA CYS A 67 -28.19 -4.92 -13.75
C CYS A 67 -27.01 -4.06 -14.21
N ALA A 68 -26.96 -2.80 -13.76
CA ALA A 68 -25.86 -1.89 -14.04
C ALA A 68 -24.53 -2.30 -13.38
N THR A 69 -24.57 -2.88 -12.19
CA THR A 69 -23.37 -3.42 -11.53
C THR A 69 -22.78 -4.60 -12.31
N ILE A 70 -23.63 -5.51 -12.79
CA ILE A 70 -23.17 -6.69 -13.56
C ILE A 70 -22.62 -6.31 -14.94
N ASN A 71 -23.21 -5.30 -15.59
CA ASN A 71 -22.85 -4.87 -16.96
C ASN A 71 -22.38 -3.42 -17.01
N ALA A 72 -21.55 -3.00 -16.04
CA ALA A 72 -21.21 -1.60 -15.79
C ALA A 72 -20.69 -0.85 -17.02
N GLU A 73 -19.72 -1.42 -17.74
CA GLU A 73 -19.09 -0.80 -18.91
C GLU A 73 -20.09 -0.56 -20.07
N LYS A 74 -20.84 -1.59 -20.45
CA LYS A 74 -21.80 -1.48 -21.55
C LYS A 74 -22.91 -0.47 -21.25
N ILE A 75 -23.44 -0.48 -20.03
CA ILE A 75 -24.52 0.42 -19.62
C ILE A 75 -24.00 1.85 -19.47
N ALA A 76 -22.78 2.04 -18.94
CA ALA A 76 -22.16 3.35 -18.84
C ALA A 76 -21.93 3.98 -20.21
N LEU A 77 -21.37 3.24 -21.16
CA LEU A 77 -21.15 3.74 -22.53
C LEU A 77 -22.46 4.06 -23.27
N ALA A 78 -23.46 3.20 -23.14
CA ALA A 78 -24.75 3.41 -23.80
C ALA A 78 -25.49 4.66 -23.28
N ASN A 79 -25.39 4.93 -21.98
CA ASN A 79 -26.10 6.04 -21.34
C ASN A 79 -25.28 7.33 -21.18
N ALA A 80 -23.98 7.31 -21.50
CA ALA A 80 -23.05 8.43 -21.28
C ALA A 80 -23.56 9.74 -21.89
N LYS A 81 -24.09 9.70 -23.13
CA LYS A 81 -24.61 10.89 -23.80
C LYS A 81 -25.87 11.45 -23.15
N CYS A 82 -26.76 10.57 -22.71
CA CYS A 82 -27.99 10.96 -22.01
C CYS A 82 -27.68 11.60 -20.68
N ILE A 83 -26.80 10.98 -19.90
CA ILE A 83 -26.36 11.49 -18.60
C ILE A 83 -25.64 12.84 -18.75
N TYR A 84 -24.77 12.97 -19.76
CA TYR A 84 -24.09 14.23 -20.03
C TYR A 84 -25.09 15.37 -20.35
N THR A 85 -26.06 15.09 -21.21
CA THR A 85 -27.08 16.09 -21.54
C THR A 85 -27.87 16.51 -20.29
N TRP A 86 -28.26 15.53 -19.47
CA TRP A 86 -28.94 15.81 -18.20
C TRP A 86 -28.05 16.61 -17.23
N MET A 87 -26.76 16.29 -17.10
CA MET A 87 -25.80 17.06 -16.29
C MET A 87 -25.75 18.52 -16.71
N VAL A 88 -25.74 18.82 -18.01
CA VAL A 88 -25.70 20.20 -18.51
C VAL A 88 -26.97 20.93 -18.14
N ILE A 89 -28.15 20.31 -18.34
CA ILE A 89 -29.46 20.90 -17.98
C ILE A 89 -29.58 21.11 -16.46
N ALA A 90 -29.13 20.15 -15.68
CA ALA A 90 -29.21 20.19 -14.22
C ALA A 90 -28.15 21.10 -13.56
N THR A 91 -27.15 21.57 -14.30
CA THR A 91 -26.04 22.40 -13.77
C THR A 91 -26.50 23.57 -12.88
N PRO A 92 -27.48 24.41 -13.26
CA PRO A 92 -27.90 25.53 -12.39
C PRO A 92 -28.50 25.03 -11.08
N LEU A 93 -29.25 23.92 -11.10
CA LEU A 93 -29.84 23.35 -9.88
C LEU A 93 -28.75 22.72 -8.99
N ILE A 94 -27.79 22.00 -9.59
CA ILE A 94 -26.65 21.43 -8.87
C ILE A 94 -25.85 22.54 -8.18
N PHE A 95 -25.60 23.66 -8.86
CA PHE A 95 -24.88 24.78 -8.27
C PHE A 95 -25.59 25.33 -7.05
N ILE A 96 -26.92 25.51 -7.10
CA ILE A 96 -27.71 25.98 -5.95
C ILE A 96 -27.61 24.98 -4.79
N MET A 97 -27.81 23.69 -5.07
CA MET A 97 -27.75 22.63 -4.05
C MET A 97 -26.37 22.52 -3.40
N ASN A 98 -25.29 22.62 -4.17
CA ASN A 98 -23.94 22.60 -3.65
C ASN A 98 -23.64 23.82 -2.76
N LYS A 99 -24.10 25.02 -3.15
CA LYS A 99 -23.96 26.22 -2.32
C LYS A 99 -24.72 26.10 -1.01
N LEU A 100 -25.93 25.54 -1.05
CA LEU A 100 -26.73 25.31 0.15
C LEU A 100 -26.06 24.26 1.08
N SER A 101 -25.54 23.17 0.50
CA SER A 101 -24.80 22.13 1.23
C SER A 101 -23.54 22.69 1.90
N LEU A 102 -22.74 23.48 1.17
CA LEU A 102 -21.58 24.17 1.73
C LEU A 102 -21.95 25.11 2.88
N GLY A 103 -23.07 25.80 2.77
CA GLY A 103 -23.60 26.64 3.85
C GLY A 103 -23.95 25.85 5.12
N ILE A 104 -24.52 24.66 4.95
CA ILE A 104 -24.84 23.75 6.06
C ILE A 104 -23.55 23.19 6.68
N LEU A 105 -22.60 22.74 5.85
CA LEU A 105 -21.29 22.23 6.30
C LEU A 105 -20.52 23.29 7.10
N PHE A 106 -20.54 24.52 6.63
CA PHE A 106 -19.95 25.66 7.37
C PHE A 106 -20.59 25.86 8.73
N LEU A 107 -21.93 25.74 8.83
CA LEU A 107 -22.65 25.86 10.10
C LEU A 107 -22.30 24.76 11.10
N ILE A 108 -22.05 23.53 10.59
CA ILE A 108 -21.67 22.34 11.38
C ILE A 108 -20.14 22.32 11.65
N ARG A 109 -19.36 23.25 11.08
CA ARG A 109 -17.90 23.35 11.20
C ARG A 109 -17.15 22.12 10.61
N VAL A 110 -17.68 21.52 9.57
CA VAL A 110 -17.00 20.48 8.80
C VAL A 110 -16.25 21.14 7.66
N ASP A 111 -14.95 20.88 7.56
CA ASP A 111 -14.13 21.37 6.44
C ASP A 111 -14.37 20.48 5.21
N PRO A 112 -15.00 21.02 4.14
CA PRO A 112 -15.26 20.26 2.93
C PRO A 112 -13.99 19.93 2.13
N ASN A 113 -12.85 20.56 2.46
CA ASN A 113 -11.55 20.29 1.83
C ASN A 113 -10.65 19.40 2.71
N ALA A 114 -11.12 18.94 3.85
CA ALA A 114 -10.39 17.92 4.61
C ALA A 114 -10.20 16.71 3.69
N LYS A 115 -8.95 16.47 3.27
CA LYS A 115 -8.58 15.34 2.40
C LYS A 115 -8.93 14.04 3.13
N SER A 116 -10.08 13.47 2.81
CA SER A 116 -10.47 12.12 3.25
C SER A 116 -9.94 11.01 2.34
N ASP A 117 -9.19 11.36 1.29
CA ASP A 117 -8.82 10.45 0.21
C ASP A 117 -7.33 10.10 0.17
N SER A 118 -6.62 10.20 1.28
CA SER A 118 -5.32 9.54 1.37
C SER A 118 -5.56 8.09 1.79
N TYR A 119 -5.45 7.17 0.84
CA TYR A 119 -5.38 5.75 1.18
C TYR A 119 -4.34 5.55 2.28
N THR A 120 -4.72 4.84 3.32
CA THR A 120 -3.79 4.40 4.36
C THR A 120 -3.08 3.13 3.87
N GLU A 121 -1.98 2.77 4.51
CA GLU A 121 -1.32 1.50 4.24
C GLU A 121 -2.28 0.32 4.45
N GLU A 122 -3.11 0.37 5.48
CA GLU A 122 -4.16 -0.61 5.79
C GLU A 122 -5.16 -0.77 4.64
N ASP A 123 -5.56 0.34 4.01
CA ASP A 123 -6.45 0.31 2.84
C ASP A 123 -5.79 -0.41 1.66
N ILE A 124 -4.48 -0.18 1.45
CA ILE A 124 -3.73 -0.83 0.37
C ILE A 124 -3.57 -2.32 0.65
N ARG A 125 -3.23 -2.72 1.89
CA ARG A 125 -3.16 -4.13 2.31
C ARG A 125 -4.49 -4.83 2.08
N THR A 126 -5.60 -4.19 2.44
CA THR A 126 -6.95 -4.71 2.22
C THR A 126 -7.25 -4.92 0.72
N ILE A 127 -6.85 -3.98 -0.15
CA ILE A 127 -7.01 -4.12 -1.60
C ILE A 127 -6.20 -5.31 -2.13
N VAL A 128 -4.98 -5.51 -1.64
CA VAL A 128 -4.11 -6.63 -2.01
C VAL A 128 -4.73 -7.96 -1.58
N ASP A 129 -5.25 -8.06 -0.34
CA ASP A 129 -5.91 -9.26 0.18
C ASP A 129 -7.17 -9.62 -0.63
N VAL A 130 -8.03 -8.64 -0.92
CA VAL A 130 -9.22 -8.85 -1.78
C VAL A 130 -8.82 -9.28 -3.19
N SER A 131 -7.78 -8.68 -3.76
CA SER A 131 -7.28 -9.07 -5.09
C SER A 131 -6.73 -10.49 -5.13
N HIS A 132 -6.15 -10.96 -4.01
CA HIS A 132 -5.73 -12.35 -3.86
C HIS A 132 -6.94 -13.29 -3.75
N GLU A 133 -7.96 -12.97 -2.95
CA GLU A 133 -9.20 -13.76 -2.84
C GLU A 133 -9.92 -13.88 -4.20
N ASP A 134 -9.89 -12.84 -5.00
CA ASP A 134 -10.45 -12.82 -6.37
C ASP A 134 -9.56 -13.57 -7.40
N GLY A 135 -8.39 -14.08 -6.99
CA GLY A 135 -7.47 -14.84 -7.85
C GLY A 135 -6.71 -13.98 -8.87
N VAL A 136 -6.58 -12.67 -8.62
CA VAL A 136 -5.82 -11.74 -9.48
C VAL A 136 -4.34 -11.72 -9.10
N ILE A 137 -4.03 -11.93 -7.82
CA ILE A 137 -2.68 -11.91 -7.24
C ILE A 137 -2.38 -13.30 -6.66
N GLU A 138 -1.18 -13.83 -6.92
CA GLU A 138 -0.73 -15.11 -6.34
C GLU A 138 -0.37 -14.95 -4.84
N PRO A 139 -0.41 -16.04 -4.02
CA PRO A 139 -0.07 -15.96 -2.60
C PRO A 139 1.31 -15.35 -2.32
N GLU A 140 2.31 -15.76 -3.08
CA GLU A 140 3.69 -15.30 -2.96
C GLU A 140 3.82 -13.80 -3.28
N GLU A 141 3.08 -13.32 -4.29
CA GLU A 141 3.05 -11.92 -4.66
C GLU A 141 2.41 -11.05 -3.56
N ARG A 142 1.28 -11.54 -2.97
CA ARG A 142 0.62 -10.90 -1.85
C ARG A 142 1.57 -10.73 -0.66
N ASP A 143 2.25 -11.82 -0.29
CA ASP A 143 3.17 -11.84 0.85
C ASP A 143 4.37 -10.89 0.59
N MET A 144 4.92 -10.89 -0.62
CA MET A 144 5.99 -9.96 -1.01
C MET A 144 5.55 -8.49 -0.92
N ILE A 145 4.33 -8.15 -1.35
CA ILE A 145 3.80 -6.78 -1.24
C ILE A 145 3.69 -6.37 0.24
N ASN A 146 3.20 -7.24 1.11
CA ASN A 146 3.10 -6.98 2.54
C ASN A 146 4.50 -6.82 3.17
N ASN A 147 5.45 -7.67 2.79
CA ASN A 147 6.84 -7.58 3.27
C ASN A 147 7.52 -6.26 2.86
N VAL A 148 7.17 -5.68 1.70
CA VAL A 148 7.68 -4.36 1.29
C VAL A 148 7.25 -3.25 2.27
N PHE A 149 6.02 -3.30 2.78
CA PHE A 149 5.58 -2.35 3.80
C PHE A 149 6.35 -2.55 5.11
N ASP A 150 6.46 -3.80 5.57
CA ASP A 150 7.18 -4.14 6.79
C ASP A 150 8.66 -3.76 6.71
N PHE A 151 9.27 -3.97 5.53
CA PHE A 151 10.64 -3.54 5.23
C PHE A 151 10.82 -2.02 5.34
N GLY A 152 9.83 -1.23 4.92
CA GLY A 152 9.87 0.23 5.04
C GLY A 152 9.94 0.72 6.49
N ASP A 153 9.35 -0.03 7.42
CA ASP A 153 9.30 0.32 8.85
C ASP A 153 10.37 -0.35 9.70
N ALA A 154 11.04 -1.38 9.16
CA ALA A 154 12.13 -2.07 9.83
C ALA A 154 13.37 -1.17 10.01
N THR A 155 14.21 -1.53 10.96
CA THR A 155 15.51 -0.89 11.22
C THR A 155 16.66 -1.89 11.01
N ALA A 156 17.88 -1.39 10.90
CA ALA A 156 19.08 -2.22 10.76
C ALA A 156 19.19 -3.24 11.90
N LYS A 157 18.78 -2.87 13.12
CA LYS A 157 18.75 -3.77 14.30
C LYS A 157 17.86 -4.99 14.10
N ASP A 158 16.74 -4.82 13.39
CA ASP A 158 15.74 -5.88 13.23
C ASP A 158 16.22 -7.00 12.30
N ILE A 159 17.11 -6.67 11.36
CA ILE A 159 17.58 -7.58 10.29
C ILE A 159 19.06 -7.93 10.37
N MET A 160 19.85 -7.23 11.22
CA MET A 160 21.29 -7.48 11.30
C MET A 160 21.60 -8.89 11.81
N VAL A 161 22.68 -9.46 11.30
CA VAL A 161 23.35 -10.60 11.94
C VAL A 161 24.03 -10.07 13.20
N PRO A 162 23.65 -10.54 14.40
CA PRO A 162 24.24 -10.05 15.65
C PRO A 162 25.75 -10.37 15.71
N LYS A 163 26.52 -9.55 16.41
CA LYS A 163 27.97 -9.73 16.56
C LYS A 163 28.38 -11.14 17.01
N VAL A 164 27.59 -11.78 17.85
CA VAL A 164 27.87 -13.13 18.38
C VAL A 164 27.85 -14.21 17.30
N ASP A 165 27.12 -13.98 16.21
CA ASP A 165 26.95 -14.90 15.09
C ASP A 165 27.83 -14.53 13.90
N MET A 166 28.59 -13.42 14.00
CA MET A 166 29.48 -12.96 12.93
C MET A 166 30.81 -13.71 12.97
N SER A 167 31.30 -14.07 11.76
CA SER A 167 32.66 -14.55 11.58
C SER A 167 33.58 -13.39 11.20
N PHE A 168 34.55 -13.12 12.03
CA PHE A 168 35.53 -12.04 11.86
C PHE A 168 36.88 -12.56 11.44
N MET A 169 37.64 -11.71 10.75
CA MET A 169 39.03 -11.96 10.39
C MET A 169 39.95 -10.96 11.11
N ASN A 170 41.00 -11.45 11.75
CA ASN A 170 42.02 -10.56 12.33
C ASN A 170 42.91 -9.98 11.22
N VAL A 171 43.24 -8.71 11.31
CA VAL A 171 44.11 -8.02 10.34
C VAL A 171 45.52 -8.66 10.21
N ASN A 172 45.97 -9.34 11.25
CA ASN A 172 47.29 -9.98 11.33
C ASN A 172 47.28 -11.46 10.89
N TYR A 173 46.13 -11.99 10.38
CA TYR A 173 46.09 -13.37 9.88
C TYR A 173 47.02 -13.56 8.70
N THR A 174 47.67 -14.71 8.68
CA THR A 174 48.44 -15.21 7.54
C THR A 174 47.51 -15.67 6.40
N TYR A 175 48.04 -15.79 5.20
CA TYR A 175 47.27 -16.33 4.07
C TYR A 175 46.60 -17.66 4.39
N GLN A 176 47.33 -18.58 5.06
CA GLN A 176 46.82 -19.91 5.39
C GLN A 176 45.67 -19.82 6.40
N GLU A 177 45.80 -19.01 7.44
CA GLU A 177 44.70 -18.81 8.43
C GLU A 177 43.44 -18.26 7.81
N VAL A 178 43.57 -17.39 6.79
CA VAL A 178 42.38 -16.88 6.03
C VAL A 178 41.75 -17.99 5.20
N ILE A 179 42.54 -18.84 4.58
CA ILE A 179 42.03 -20.00 3.80
C ILE A 179 41.36 -21.01 4.73
N ASP A 180 41.92 -21.24 5.91
CA ASP A 180 41.33 -22.16 6.90
C ASP A 180 40.00 -21.64 7.40
N LEU A 181 39.92 -20.35 7.73
CA LEU A 181 38.68 -19.68 8.09
C LEU A 181 37.63 -19.78 6.99
N TYR A 182 38.03 -19.57 5.73
CA TYR A 182 37.14 -19.73 4.60
C TYR A 182 36.67 -21.19 4.43
N SER A 183 37.55 -22.15 4.62
CA SER A 183 37.22 -23.58 4.49
C SER A 183 36.18 -24.02 5.52
N GLU A 184 36.20 -23.42 6.71
CA GLU A 184 35.28 -23.70 7.79
C GLU A 184 33.90 -23.07 7.53
N ASN A 185 33.87 -21.75 7.23
CA ASN A 185 32.63 -20.96 7.21
C ASN A 185 32.05 -20.73 5.81
N LYS A 186 32.90 -20.79 4.76
CA LYS A 186 32.55 -20.61 3.33
C LYS A 186 31.90 -19.27 2.96
N TYR A 187 32.05 -18.23 3.78
CA TYR A 187 31.54 -16.91 3.46
C TYR A 187 32.41 -16.22 2.40
N THR A 188 31.80 -15.44 1.54
CA THR A 188 32.50 -14.70 0.49
C THR A 188 33.21 -13.46 1.03
N ARG A 189 32.70 -12.85 2.11
CA ARG A 189 33.19 -11.60 2.69
C ARG A 189 33.31 -11.75 4.19
N TYR A 190 34.41 -11.21 4.73
CA TYR A 190 34.67 -11.20 6.17
C TYR A 190 34.96 -9.78 6.62
N PRO A 191 34.29 -9.27 7.67
CA PRO A 191 34.71 -8.07 8.36
C PRO A 191 36.07 -8.28 9.01
N VAL A 192 36.96 -7.31 8.85
CA VAL A 192 38.33 -7.37 9.38
C VAL A 192 38.42 -6.43 10.57
N TYR A 193 38.92 -6.97 11.67
CA TYR A 193 39.11 -6.20 12.90
C TYR A 193 40.60 -6.05 13.26
N GLU A 194 40.89 -4.98 14.01
CA GLU A 194 42.19 -4.73 14.62
C GLU A 194 42.00 -4.61 16.15
N ASP A 195 42.85 -5.28 16.90
CA ASP A 195 42.83 -5.37 18.37
C ASP A 195 41.60 -6.09 18.96
N SER A 196 40.41 -5.60 18.70
CA SER A 196 39.12 -6.15 19.18
C SER A 196 38.11 -6.24 18.04
N THR A 197 37.20 -7.22 18.12
CA THR A 197 36.04 -7.35 17.19
C THR A 197 35.08 -6.16 17.27
N ASP A 198 35.28 -5.26 18.24
CA ASP A 198 34.57 -3.98 18.32
C ASP A 198 35.13 -2.95 17.33
N ASN A 199 36.38 -3.12 16.92
CA ASN A 199 37.07 -2.20 16.02
C ASN A 199 37.24 -2.83 14.63
N VAL A 200 36.17 -2.81 13.84
CA VAL A 200 36.18 -3.24 12.45
C VAL A 200 36.79 -2.14 11.59
N ILE A 201 37.86 -2.46 10.86
CA ILE A 201 38.61 -1.51 10.00
C ILE A 201 38.25 -1.60 8.52
N GLY A 202 37.51 -2.65 8.11
CA GLY A 202 37.12 -2.87 6.74
C GLY A 202 36.61 -4.29 6.52
N MET A 203 36.60 -4.72 5.26
CA MET A 203 36.24 -6.10 4.90
C MET A 203 37.23 -6.68 3.86
N ILE A 204 37.35 -7.97 3.81
CA ILE A 204 38.05 -8.69 2.72
C ILE A 204 37.04 -9.54 1.95
N ASN A 205 37.15 -9.48 0.62
CA ASN A 205 36.48 -10.41 -0.26
C ASN A 205 37.44 -11.57 -0.59
N VAL A 206 37.05 -12.79 -0.28
CA VAL A 206 37.88 -13.99 -0.52
C VAL A 206 38.30 -14.12 -2.00
N LYS A 207 37.51 -13.60 -2.93
CA LYS A 207 37.88 -13.59 -4.35
C LYS A 207 39.16 -12.79 -4.64
N ASP A 208 39.46 -11.77 -3.84
CA ASP A 208 40.67 -10.97 -4.00
C ASP A 208 41.94 -11.75 -3.67
N LEU A 209 41.81 -12.77 -2.81
CA LEU A 209 42.92 -13.68 -2.47
C LEU A 209 43.33 -14.58 -3.63
N LEU A 210 42.43 -14.84 -4.59
CA LEU A 210 42.71 -15.68 -5.75
C LEU A 210 43.78 -15.07 -6.68
N ILE A 211 43.88 -13.73 -6.67
CA ILE A 211 44.80 -12.96 -7.50
C ILE A 211 45.99 -12.41 -6.70
N TYR A 212 46.11 -12.79 -5.42
CA TYR A 212 47.23 -12.36 -4.58
C TYR A 212 48.46 -13.26 -4.79
N ASP A 213 49.50 -12.68 -5.35
CA ASP A 213 50.68 -13.45 -5.80
C ASP A 213 51.63 -13.82 -4.65
N ASP A 214 51.89 -12.89 -3.71
CA ASP A 214 52.87 -13.08 -2.62
C ASP A 214 52.21 -13.65 -1.36
N LYS A 215 51.95 -14.94 -1.39
CA LYS A 215 51.26 -15.65 -0.29
C LYS A 215 52.12 -15.75 1.00
N GLU A 216 53.44 -15.72 0.86
CA GLU A 216 54.37 -15.83 1.99
C GLU A 216 54.42 -14.52 2.82
N HIS A 217 54.29 -13.38 2.12
CA HIS A 217 54.27 -12.06 2.79
C HIS A 217 52.86 -11.43 2.74
N PHE A 218 51.85 -12.25 2.94
CA PHE A 218 50.47 -11.79 2.90
C PHE A 218 50.23 -10.73 4.00
N ASN A 219 49.65 -9.62 3.58
CA ASN A 219 49.19 -8.57 4.49
C ASN A 219 47.75 -8.21 4.14
N ALA A 220 46.84 -8.49 5.08
CA ALA A 220 45.41 -8.23 4.93
C ALA A 220 45.09 -6.78 4.58
N ARG A 221 45.90 -5.82 5.02
CA ARG A 221 45.70 -4.39 4.72
C ARG A 221 45.81 -4.08 3.23
N ASN A 222 46.58 -4.87 2.44
CA ASN A 222 46.75 -4.65 1.00
C ASN A 222 45.50 -4.99 0.18
N VAL A 223 44.63 -5.85 0.74
CA VAL A 223 43.41 -6.31 0.09
C VAL A 223 42.15 -5.83 0.81
N LEU A 224 42.35 -4.98 1.81
CA LEU A 224 41.26 -4.42 2.62
C LEU A 224 40.40 -3.48 1.77
N ARG A 225 39.09 -3.70 1.81
CA ARG A 225 38.09 -2.84 1.20
C ARG A 225 37.36 -2.04 2.27
N SER A 226 36.93 -0.83 1.94
CA SER A 226 36.09 -0.02 2.84
C SER A 226 34.76 -0.72 3.06
N VAL A 227 34.23 -0.57 4.26
CA VAL A 227 32.90 -1.05 4.66
C VAL A 227 32.04 0.16 5.03
N LEU A 228 30.74 0.07 4.85
CA LEU A 228 29.80 1.08 5.32
C LEU A 228 29.56 0.91 6.82
N PHE A 229 29.55 2.00 7.58
CA PHE A 229 29.13 2.01 8.97
C PHE A 229 27.76 2.67 9.10
N THR A 230 26.89 2.05 9.88
CA THR A 230 25.55 2.56 10.16
C THR A 230 25.19 2.36 11.62
N HIS A 231 24.05 2.85 12.06
CA HIS A 231 23.57 2.70 13.43
C HIS A 231 22.32 1.80 13.49
N GLU A 232 22.05 1.21 14.65
CA GLU A 232 20.96 0.25 14.87
C GLU A 232 19.59 0.76 14.39
N HIS A 233 19.29 2.04 14.59
CA HIS A 233 17.98 2.66 14.26
C HIS A 233 17.85 3.18 12.83
N LYS A 234 18.81 2.89 11.96
CA LYS A 234 18.73 3.25 10.54
C LYS A 234 17.61 2.46 9.88
N LYS A 235 16.70 3.12 9.17
CA LYS A 235 15.68 2.42 8.39
C LYS A 235 16.30 1.55 7.32
N THR A 236 15.76 0.35 7.12
CA THR A 236 16.25 -0.63 6.15
C THR A 236 16.22 -0.10 4.72
N SER A 237 15.16 0.63 4.35
CA SER A 237 15.03 1.28 3.05
C SER A 237 16.14 2.30 2.78
N ASP A 238 16.49 3.12 3.78
CA ASP A 238 17.56 4.11 3.66
C ASP A 238 18.92 3.43 3.61
N LEU A 239 19.12 2.36 4.40
CA LEU A 239 20.35 1.57 4.41
C LEU A 239 20.58 0.91 3.04
N LEU A 240 19.56 0.29 2.47
CA LEU A 240 19.64 -0.32 1.13
C LEU A 240 20.03 0.72 0.07
N PHE A 241 19.41 1.89 0.10
CA PHE A 241 19.73 2.97 -0.83
C PHE A 241 21.19 3.44 -0.69
N GLU A 242 21.67 3.59 0.54
CA GLU A 242 23.05 4.01 0.83
C GLU A 242 24.07 2.97 0.41
N MET A 243 23.84 1.69 0.70
CA MET A 243 24.68 0.56 0.28
C MET A 243 24.77 0.47 -1.26
N ARG A 244 23.66 0.62 -1.95
CA ARG A 244 23.65 0.65 -3.43
C ARG A 244 24.38 1.86 -4.00
N LYS A 245 24.21 3.04 -3.42
CA LYS A 245 24.89 4.27 -3.85
C LYS A 245 26.41 4.20 -3.66
N SER A 246 26.85 3.59 -2.56
CA SER A 246 28.27 3.39 -2.25
C SER A 246 28.87 2.15 -2.91
N SER A 247 28.06 1.35 -3.61
CA SER A 247 28.46 0.05 -4.20
C SER A 247 29.08 -0.89 -3.18
N THR A 248 28.62 -0.84 -1.93
CA THR A 248 29.04 -1.71 -0.84
C THR A 248 27.99 -2.79 -0.60
N ASN A 249 28.45 -4.03 -0.39
CA ASN A 249 27.55 -5.17 -0.17
C ASN A 249 27.40 -5.52 1.32
N MET A 250 28.14 -4.85 2.21
CA MET A 250 28.16 -5.12 3.64
C MET A 250 28.18 -3.78 4.38
N ALA A 251 27.37 -3.68 5.43
CA ALA A 251 27.38 -2.59 6.39
C ALA A 251 27.63 -3.12 7.80
N ILE A 252 28.48 -2.48 8.56
CA ILE A 252 28.68 -2.75 10.00
C ILE A 252 27.72 -1.86 10.77
N VAL A 253 26.93 -2.48 11.63
CA VAL A 253 25.99 -1.79 12.51
C VAL A 253 26.67 -1.48 13.82
N LEU A 254 26.67 -0.22 14.21
CA LEU A 254 27.23 0.26 15.47
C LEU A 254 26.11 0.56 16.46
N ASP A 255 26.38 0.26 17.71
CA ASP A 255 25.53 0.64 18.84
C ASP A 255 25.67 2.13 19.20
N GLU A 256 25.00 2.56 20.26
CA GLU A 256 25.02 3.94 20.77
C GLU A 256 26.42 4.38 21.28
N TYR A 257 27.31 3.44 21.57
CA TYR A 257 28.68 3.69 22.05
C TYR A 257 29.72 3.62 20.94
N GLY A 258 29.27 3.37 19.68
CA GLY A 258 30.16 3.22 18.53
C GLY A 258 30.85 1.86 18.45
N VAL A 259 30.35 0.86 19.17
CA VAL A 259 30.85 -0.51 19.19
C VAL A 259 30.10 -1.35 18.16
N THR A 260 30.74 -2.34 17.56
CA THR A 260 30.11 -3.25 16.62
C THR A 260 28.98 -4.04 17.29
N ALA A 261 27.74 -3.80 16.88
CA ALA A 261 26.55 -4.53 17.31
C ALA A 261 26.22 -5.72 16.38
N GLY A 262 26.49 -5.56 15.08
CA GLY A 262 26.20 -6.57 14.07
C GLY A 262 26.64 -6.15 12.67
N MET A 263 26.18 -6.90 11.68
CA MET A 263 26.36 -6.54 10.26
C MET A 263 25.08 -6.79 9.48
N VAL A 264 24.95 -6.09 8.36
CA VAL A 264 23.85 -6.28 7.38
C VAL A 264 24.46 -6.41 6.00
N THR A 265 24.01 -7.37 5.22
CA THR A 265 24.38 -7.51 3.81
C THR A 265 23.21 -7.07 2.90
N ILE A 266 23.49 -6.82 1.62
CA ILE A 266 22.40 -6.54 0.65
C ILE A 266 21.50 -7.77 0.51
N GLU A 267 22.09 -8.94 0.60
CA GLU A 267 21.39 -10.22 0.55
C GLU A 267 20.35 -10.32 1.68
N ASP A 268 20.69 -9.97 2.93
CA ASP A 268 19.76 -9.98 4.08
C ASP A 268 18.60 -8.97 3.87
N LEU A 269 18.91 -7.78 3.33
CA LEU A 269 17.90 -6.78 3.00
C LEU A 269 16.90 -7.23 1.95
N LEU A 270 17.35 -8.00 0.95
CA LEU A 270 16.48 -8.55 -0.09
C LEU A 270 15.69 -9.76 0.41
N GLU A 271 16.29 -10.59 1.24
CA GLU A 271 15.63 -11.75 1.85
C GLU A 271 14.43 -11.32 2.70
N GLU A 272 14.52 -10.19 3.40
CA GLU A 272 13.39 -9.62 4.16
C GLU A 272 12.17 -9.31 3.30
N ILE A 273 12.39 -8.89 2.04
CA ILE A 273 11.30 -8.62 1.08
C ILE A 273 10.75 -9.93 0.51
N GLU A 274 11.62 -10.90 0.19
CA GLU A 274 11.22 -12.15 -0.46
C GLU A 274 10.49 -13.09 0.48
N ILE A 275 10.96 -13.23 1.72
CA ILE A 275 10.52 -14.28 2.65
C ILE A 275 9.81 -13.70 3.89
N GLY A 276 10.11 -12.44 4.26
CA GLY A 276 9.58 -11.76 5.45
C GLY A 276 10.26 -12.18 6.75
N ARG A 277 9.99 -11.42 7.81
CA ARG A 277 10.66 -11.54 9.13
C ARG A 277 10.54 -12.90 9.83
N ALA A 278 9.48 -13.65 9.57
CA ALA A 278 9.19 -14.87 10.33
C ALA A 278 10.16 -16.02 10.00
N SER A 279 10.65 -16.09 8.78
CA SER A 279 11.51 -17.19 8.30
C SER A 279 13.00 -16.90 8.38
N CYS A 280 13.41 -15.61 8.47
CA CYS A 280 14.82 -15.25 8.68
C CYS A 280 15.34 -15.60 10.09
N ARG A 281 14.46 -15.71 11.11
CA ARG A 281 14.85 -16.04 12.49
C ARG A 281 15.02 -17.53 12.77
N GLU A 282 14.62 -18.41 11.86
CA GLU A 282 14.69 -19.87 12.06
C GLU A 282 15.94 -20.51 11.41
N ARG A 283 16.85 -19.73 10.83
CA ARG A 283 18.12 -20.18 10.26
C ARG A 283 19.30 -19.67 11.07
#